data_06c16beffc198fa66df10f0628388b33
#
_entry.id   06c16beffc198fa66df10f0628388b33
#
_cell.length_a   1.000
_cell.length_b   1.000
_cell.length_c   1.000
_cell.angle_alpha   90.00
_cell.angle_beta   90.00
_cell.angle_gamma   90.00
#
_symmetry.space_group_name_H-M   'P 1'
#
loop_
_entity.id
_entity.type
_entity.pdbx_description
1 polymer ?
#
loop_
_entity_poly.entity_id
_entity_poly.type
_entity_poly.pdbx_seq_one_letter_code
_entity_poly.pdbx_strand_id
1 'polypeptide(L)'
;MKNTIAGVASAALAAGAYGETLNFDLEQTGTPPGGWVAGVTGRGAPHWSVEADPGAPSAPNVLRQSGSGDFPWCVKQGTSISDGFVEVKFKAIKGREDQAGGVVWRWQDGDNYYVARANALENNVSLYYTESGRRKTIKYVDAPVAQNTWHALRVEFHGTRIRVLLNRKVYIEIADTHIAGPGAVGVWTKADSVTAFDDFSYGPTASR
;
A
#
# COMPACT_ATOMS: atom_id res chain seq x y z
N MET A 1 -14.03 -63.53 3.48
CA MET A 1 -13.16 -62.42 3.92
C MET A 1 -13.66 -61.14 3.23
N LYS A 2 -14.28 -60.22 3.98
CA LYS A 2 -14.78 -58.95 3.43
C LYS A 2 -13.81 -57.85 3.86
N ASN A 3 -13.07 -57.25 2.91
CA ASN A 3 -12.20 -56.14 3.17
C ASN A 3 -13.03 -54.84 3.15
N THR A 4 -13.12 -54.18 4.30
CA THR A 4 -13.73 -52.86 4.44
C THR A 4 -12.62 -51.83 4.25
N ILE A 5 -12.69 -51.05 3.17
CA ILE A 5 -11.80 -49.89 2.95
C ILE A 5 -12.41 -48.70 3.69
N ALA A 6 -11.72 -48.25 4.73
CA ALA A 6 -12.08 -47.00 5.44
C ALA A 6 -11.57 -45.81 4.60
N GLY A 7 -12.51 -45.03 4.08
CA GLY A 7 -12.21 -43.80 3.41
C GLY A 7 -11.81 -42.72 4.42
N VAL A 8 -10.60 -42.18 4.30
CA VAL A 8 -10.13 -41.01 5.05
C VAL A 8 -10.73 -39.76 4.40
N ALA A 9 -11.71 -39.17 5.02
CA ALA A 9 -12.22 -37.87 4.62
C ALA A 9 -11.20 -36.79 5.02
N SER A 10 -10.53 -36.19 4.04
CA SER A 10 -9.66 -35.04 4.24
C SER A 10 -10.54 -33.81 4.47
N ALA A 11 -10.62 -33.34 5.72
CA ALA A 11 -11.26 -32.09 6.03
C ALA A 11 -10.33 -30.95 5.58
N ALA A 12 -10.65 -30.29 4.45
CA ALA A 12 -10.03 -29.04 4.08
C ALA A 12 -10.45 -27.98 5.10
N LEU A 13 -9.53 -27.58 5.98
CA LEU A 13 -9.70 -26.38 6.80
C LEU A 13 -9.76 -25.19 5.84
N ALA A 14 -10.91 -24.54 5.76
CA ALA A 14 -11.03 -23.22 5.17
C ALA A 14 -10.18 -22.28 6.03
N ALA A 15 -8.98 -21.89 5.53
CA ALA A 15 -8.21 -20.81 6.10
C ALA A 15 -9.07 -19.56 6.00
N GLY A 16 -9.61 -19.10 7.12
CA GLY A 16 -10.27 -17.79 7.20
C GLY A 16 -9.28 -16.75 6.70
N ALA A 17 -9.71 -15.95 5.72
CA ALA A 17 -8.88 -14.94 5.11
C ALA A 17 -8.62 -13.81 6.13
N TYR A 18 -7.60 -13.99 6.96
CA TYR A 18 -7.06 -12.92 7.80
C TYR A 18 -6.12 -12.06 6.93
N GLY A 19 -6.16 -10.72 7.15
CA GLY A 19 -5.20 -9.84 6.50
C GLY A 19 -3.76 -10.18 6.92
N GLU A 20 -2.83 -10.13 5.98
CA GLU A 20 -1.40 -10.25 6.26
C GLU A 20 -0.87 -8.89 6.73
N THR A 21 0.04 -8.88 7.71
CA THR A 21 0.75 -7.69 8.17
C THR A 21 2.26 -7.91 8.07
N LEU A 22 2.97 -6.97 7.48
CA LEU A 22 4.40 -6.98 7.23
C LEU A 22 5.02 -5.76 7.91
N ASN A 23 5.96 -5.98 8.82
CA ASN A 23 6.60 -4.94 9.62
C ASN A 23 8.08 -4.69 9.27
N PHE A 24 8.62 -5.43 8.30
CA PHE A 24 10.01 -5.33 7.81
C PHE A 24 11.11 -5.68 8.82
N ASP A 25 10.81 -6.10 10.04
CA ASP A 25 11.79 -6.30 11.11
C ASP A 25 12.80 -7.42 10.85
N LEU A 26 12.39 -8.43 10.07
CA LEU A 26 13.24 -9.56 9.71
C LEU A 26 13.93 -9.39 8.35
N GLU A 27 13.67 -8.29 7.66
CA GLU A 27 14.24 -8.02 6.34
C GLU A 27 15.67 -7.48 6.43
N GLN A 28 16.47 -7.75 5.40
CA GLN A 28 17.83 -7.23 5.32
C GLN A 28 17.84 -5.73 5.08
N THR A 29 18.56 -4.97 5.92
CA THR A 29 18.72 -3.53 5.74
C THR A 29 19.58 -3.19 4.51
N GLY A 30 19.34 -2.01 3.92
CA GLY A 30 20.09 -1.48 2.76
C GLY A 30 19.55 -1.94 1.40
N THR A 31 18.54 -2.80 1.36
CA THR A 31 17.90 -3.29 0.13
C THR A 31 16.37 -3.22 0.25
N PRO A 32 15.63 -3.26 -0.87
CA PRO A 32 14.19 -3.50 -0.82
C PRO A 32 13.86 -4.83 -0.12
N PRO A 33 12.68 -4.97 0.51
CA PRO A 33 12.30 -6.19 1.19
C PRO A 33 12.18 -7.39 0.23
N GLY A 34 12.40 -8.59 0.74
CA GLY A 34 12.22 -9.82 -0.03
C GLY A 34 10.81 -9.97 -0.60
N GLY A 35 10.69 -10.31 -1.89
CA GLY A 35 9.40 -10.46 -2.56
C GLY A 35 8.68 -9.13 -2.86
N TRP A 36 9.39 -8.01 -2.85
CA TRP A 36 8.91 -6.72 -3.32
C TRP A 36 9.65 -6.28 -4.58
N VAL A 37 8.99 -5.48 -5.41
CA VAL A 37 9.58 -4.84 -6.59
C VAL A 37 9.40 -3.35 -6.47
N ALA A 38 10.51 -2.63 -6.62
CA ALA A 38 10.53 -1.17 -6.63
C ALA A 38 10.64 -0.63 -8.05
N GLY A 39 10.01 0.51 -8.30
CA GLY A 39 10.07 1.19 -9.59
C GLY A 39 9.53 2.60 -9.53
N VAL A 40 9.33 3.18 -10.70
CA VAL A 40 8.82 4.54 -10.89
C VAL A 40 7.93 4.59 -12.12
N THR A 41 6.77 5.22 -12.01
CA THR A 41 6.01 5.67 -13.17
C THR A 41 6.53 7.04 -13.56
N GLY A 42 6.86 7.21 -14.83
CA GLY A 42 7.51 8.42 -15.32
C GLY A 42 9.04 8.36 -15.19
N ARG A 43 9.67 9.44 -14.74
CA ARG A 43 11.13 9.58 -14.69
C ARG A 43 11.63 9.65 -13.26
N GLY A 44 12.91 9.34 -13.08
CA GLY A 44 13.62 9.48 -11.81
C GLY A 44 14.38 8.24 -11.39
N ALA A 45 14.95 8.31 -10.20
CA ALA A 45 15.74 7.25 -9.59
C ALA A 45 15.30 7.10 -8.12
N PRO A 46 14.17 6.41 -7.84
CA PRO A 46 13.76 6.14 -6.49
C PRO A 46 14.77 5.23 -5.79
N HIS A 47 14.90 5.40 -4.48
CA HIS A 47 15.73 4.54 -3.65
C HIS A 47 14.87 3.97 -2.51
N TRP A 48 14.53 2.70 -2.63
CA TRP A 48 13.77 1.95 -1.66
C TRP A 48 14.69 1.01 -0.90
N SER A 49 14.71 1.10 0.42
CA SER A 49 15.51 0.23 1.29
C SER A 49 14.85 0.00 2.63
N VAL A 50 15.11 -1.17 3.21
CA VAL A 50 14.82 -1.40 4.62
C VAL A 50 15.89 -0.70 5.45
N GLU A 51 15.48 0.10 6.42
CA GLU A 51 16.38 0.87 7.28
C GLU A 51 15.96 0.77 8.74
N ALA A 52 16.94 0.86 9.64
CA ALA A 52 16.65 0.88 11.06
C ALA A 52 15.99 2.21 11.46
N ASP A 53 14.88 2.14 12.17
CA ASP A 53 14.20 3.27 12.81
C ASP A 53 13.69 2.83 14.20
N PRO A 54 14.44 3.09 15.29
CA PRO A 54 14.00 2.70 16.62
C PRO A 54 12.73 3.39 17.10
N GLY A 55 12.27 4.42 16.40
CA GLY A 55 10.99 5.11 16.62
C GLY A 55 9.85 4.60 15.73
N ALA A 56 10.03 3.45 15.07
CA ALA A 56 8.99 2.81 14.26
C ALA A 56 7.83 2.30 15.13
N PRO A 57 6.62 2.21 14.59
CA PRO A 57 5.47 1.58 15.27
C PRO A 57 5.73 0.12 15.63
N SER A 58 6.39 -0.64 14.75
CA SER A 58 7.00 -1.92 15.06
C SER A 58 8.51 -1.80 14.76
N ALA A 59 9.31 -1.68 15.80
CA ALA A 59 10.76 -1.60 15.66
C ALA A 59 11.36 -3.01 15.52
N PRO A 60 12.55 -3.17 14.87
CA PRO A 60 13.55 -2.13 14.65
C PRO A 60 13.58 -1.51 13.25
N ASN A 61 12.87 -2.02 12.26
CA ASN A 61 13.06 -1.64 10.86
C ASN A 61 11.81 -1.02 10.22
N VAL A 62 12.04 -0.27 9.16
CA VAL A 62 11.01 0.34 8.29
C VAL A 62 11.40 0.17 6.82
N LEU A 63 10.44 0.19 5.93
CA LEU A 63 10.72 0.41 4.51
C LEU A 63 10.78 1.93 4.26
N ARG A 64 11.89 2.42 3.65
CA ARG A 64 12.06 3.85 3.35
C ARG A 64 12.26 4.10 1.87
N GLN A 65 11.61 5.16 1.37
CA GLN A 65 11.94 5.80 0.11
C GLN A 65 12.75 7.06 0.39
N SER A 66 13.92 7.22 -0.25
CA SER A 66 14.84 8.35 -0.06
C SER A 66 15.42 8.93 -1.35
N GLY A 67 15.10 8.35 -2.51
CA GLY A 67 15.45 8.89 -3.82
C GLY A 67 14.43 9.91 -4.34
N SER A 68 14.48 10.18 -5.65
CA SER A 68 13.56 11.10 -6.33
C SER A 68 13.00 10.48 -7.61
N GLY A 69 11.74 10.78 -7.92
CA GLY A 69 11.09 10.32 -9.15
C GLY A 69 9.67 10.85 -9.27
N ASP A 70 9.12 10.86 -10.48
CA ASP A 70 7.77 11.42 -10.69
C ASP A 70 6.77 10.72 -9.77
N PHE A 71 6.69 9.37 -9.81
CA PHE A 71 5.79 8.57 -8.99
C PHE A 71 6.45 7.24 -8.56
N PRO A 72 7.33 7.25 -7.53
CA PRO A 72 7.95 6.05 -6.97
C PRO A 72 6.93 5.11 -6.34
N TRP A 73 7.05 3.81 -6.58
CA TRP A 73 6.26 2.76 -5.97
C TRP A 73 7.12 1.57 -5.56
N CYS A 74 6.67 0.82 -4.57
CA CYS A 74 7.24 -0.46 -4.17
C CYS A 74 6.07 -1.41 -3.87
N VAL A 75 5.96 -2.52 -4.63
CA VAL A 75 4.80 -3.41 -4.59
C VAL A 75 5.18 -4.81 -4.15
N LYS A 76 4.30 -5.44 -3.39
CA LYS A 76 4.42 -6.82 -2.92
C LYS A 76 4.08 -7.78 -4.05
N GLN A 77 5.09 -8.55 -4.48
CA GLN A 77 4.91 -9.59 -5.49
C GLN A 77 4.03 -10.74 -4.98
N GLY A 78 3.37 -11.43 -5.90
CA GLY A 78 2.53 -12.58 -5.59
C GLY A 78 1.19 -12.23 -4.94
N THR A 79 0.87 -10.94 -4.80
CA THR A 79 -0.46 -10.50 -4.36
C THR A 79 -1.37 -10.26 -5.56
N SER A 80 -2.66 -10.60 -5.41
CA SER A 80 -3.68 -10.40 -6.44
C SER A 80 -5.03 -10.27 -5.76
N ILE A 81 -5.47 -9.04 -5.49
CA ILE A 81 -6.66 -8.75 -4.69
C ILE A 81 -7.68 -8.00 -5.54
N SER A 82 -8.88 -8.56 -5.64
CA SER A 82 -10.04 -7.93 -6.32
C SER A 82 -10.77 -6.98 -5.39
N ASP A 83 -11.10 -7.48 -4.18
CA ASP A 83 -11.87 -6.79 -3.17
C ASP A 83 -11.23 -7.00 -1.79
N GLY A 84 -11.10 -5.93 -1.01
CA GLY A 84 -10.43 -6.03 0.27
C GLY A 84 -9.98 -4.69 0.81
N PHE A 85 -8.83 -4.71 1.44
CA PHE A 85 -8.19 -3.51 1.96
C PHE A 85 -6.67 -3.55 1.75
N VAL A 86 -6.06 -2.38 1.78
CA VAL A 86 -4.64 -2.15 1.97
C VAL A 86 -4.45 -1.02 2.98
N GLU A 87 -3.55 -1.20 3.92
CA GLU A 87 -3.25 -0.21 4.97
C GLU A 87 -1.74 -0.17 5.20
N VAL A 88 -1.22 1.00 5.54
CA VAL A 88 0.17 1.17 5.94
C VAL A 88 0.28 2.28 6.98
N LYS A 89 1.20 2.16 7.92
CA LYS A 89 1.68 3.29 8.68
C LYS A 89 2.78 3.99 7.89
N PHE A 90 2.69 5.30 7.73
CA PHE A 90 3.70 6.10 7.06
C PHE A 90 4.10 7.32 7.89
N LYS A 91 5.34 7.76 7.72
CA LYS A 91 5.89 8.99 8.30
C LYS A 91 6.59 9.78 7.20
N ALA A 92 6.01 10.91 6.79
CA ALA A 92 6.62 11.85 5.87
C ALA A 92 7.75 12.60 6.60
N ILE A 93 9.01 12.35 6.21
CA ILE A 93 10.18 12.85 6.94
C ILE A 93 10.63 14.18 6.37
N LYS A 94 10.79 14.27 5.05
CA LYS A 94 11.19 15.48 4.33
C LYS A 94 10.84 15.41 2.86
N GLY A 95 10.95 16.54 2.18
CA GLY A 95 10.76 16.78 0.76
C GLY A 95 10.52 18.28 0.56
N ARG A 96 11.04 18.83 -0.51
CA ARG A 96 10.84 20.24 -0.87
C ARG A 96 9.70 20.40 -1.86
N GLU A 97 9.57 19.44 -2.78
CA GLU A 97 8.54 19.41 -3.81
C GLU A 97 7.30 18.67 -3.32
N ASP A 98 7.49 17.60 -2.52
CA ASP A 98 6.39 16.81 -1.99
C ASP A 98 6.77 16.13 -0.65
N GLN A 99 5.77 15.80 0.19
CA GLN A 99 5.93 15.04 1.43
C GLN A 99 4.81 14.02 1.55
N ALA A 100 4.81 13.04 0.64
CA ALA A 100 3.73 12.11 0.43
C ALA A 100 4.03 10.71 0.95
N GLY A 101 3.03 10.09 1.57
CA GLY A 101 2.96 8.65 1.77
C GLY A 101 1.66 8.11 1.18
N GLY A 102 1.73 7.00 0.46
CA GLY A 102 0.58 6.42 -0.24
C GLY A 102 0.57 4.90 -0.26
N VAL A 103 -0.59 4.36 -0.64
CA VAL A 103 -0.78 2.94 -0.96
C VAL A 103 -1.26 2.79 -2.39
N VAL A 104 -0.82 1.73 -3.06
CA VAL A 104 -1.34 1.32 -4.37
C VAL A 104 -2.11 0.03 -4.23
N TRP A 105 -3.14 -0.14 -5.07
CA TRP A 105 -3.92 -1.37 -5.19
C TRP A 105 -4.42 -1.56 -6.61
N ARG A 106 -4.88 -2.76 -6.91
CA ARG A 106 -5.18 -3.17 -8.28
C ARG A 106 -4.03 -2.80 -9.23
N TRP A 107 -2.80 -2.87 -8.71
CA TRP A 107 -1.60 -2.62 -9.48
C TRP A 107 -1.40 -3.76 -10.47
N GLN A 108 -1.54 -3.47 -11.75
CA GLN A 108 -1.37 -4.42 -12.85
C GLN A 108 0.06 -4.38 -13.40
N ASP A 109 0.61 -3.17 -13.47
CA ASP A 109 1.98 -2.87 -13.87
C ASP A 109 2.34 -1.44 -13.42
N GLY A 110 3.57 -0.98 -13.73
CA GLY A 110 4.06 0.35 -13.36
C GLY A 110 3.29 1.52 -13.97
N ASP A 111 2.39 1.27 -14.91
CA ASP A 111 1.64 2.28 -15.64
C ASP A 111 0.11 2.21 -15.40
N ASN A 112 -0.38 1.17 -14.69
CA ASN A 112 -1.81 0.92 -14.52
C ASN A 112 -2.14 0.48 -13.08
N TYR A 113 -2.63 1.41 -12.25
CA TYR A 113 -2.97 1.18 -10.85
C TYR A 113 -3.77 2.32 -10.23
N TYR A 114 -4.45 2.04 -9.11
CA TYR A 114 -4.97 3.09 -8.22
C TYR A 114 -3.92 3.47 -7.17
N VAL A 115 -3.98 4.73 -6.73
CA VAL A 115 -3.21 5.22 -5.60
C VAL A 115 -4.03 6.16 -4.72
N ALA A 116 -4.00 5.93 -3.42
CA ALA A 116 -4.39 6.92 -2.41
C ALA A 116 -3.13 7.43 -1.72
N ARG A 117 -3.06 8.75 -1.49
CA ARG A 117 -1.94 9.36 -0.77
C ARG A 117 -2.44 10.32 0.30
N ALA A 118 -1.65 10.49 1.35
CA ALA A 118 -1.73 11.64 2.25
C ALA A 118 -0.44 12.45 2.14
N ASN A 119 -0.53 13.77 2.24
CA ASN A 119 0.59 14.68 1.99
C ASN A 119 0.73 15.70 3.12
N ALA A 120 1.87 15.71 3.79
CA ALA A 120 2.15 16.60 4.91
C ALA A 120 2.46 18.05 4.47
N LEU A 121 3.01 18.23 3.26
CA LEU A 121 3.29 19.57 2.73
C LEU A 121 2.02 20.31 2.31
N GLU A 122 1.05 19.57 1.77
CA GLU A 122 -0.20 20.11 1.22
C GLU A 122 -1.40 19.97 2.17
N ASN A 123 -1.28 19.22 3.27
CA ASN A 123 -2.38 18.91 4.19
C ASN A 123 -3.62 18.36 3.50
N ASN A 124 -3.47 17.24 2.79
CA ASN A 124 -4.57 16.62 2.06
C ASN A 124 -4.50 15.09 2.00
N VAL A 125 -5.64 14.48 1.69
CA VAL A 125 -5.79 13.12 1.21
C VAL A 125 -6.31 13.15 -0.21
N SER A 126 -5.70 12.39 -1.09
CA SER A 126 -6.05 12.37 -2.51
C SER A 126 -6.17 10.96 -3.05
N LEU A 127 -7.06 10.78 -4.01
CA LEU A 127 -7.28 9.54 -4.74
C LEU A 127 -7.03 9.78 -6.23
N TYR A 128 -6.24 8.89 -6.82
CA TYR A 128 -5.87 8.94 -8.23
C TYR A 128 -5.98 7.54 -8.85
N TYR A 129 -6.05 7.51 -10.17
CA TYR A 129 -5.67 6.36 -10.96
C TYR A 129 -4.53 6.73 -11.92
N THR A 130 -3.72 5.77 -12.24
CA THR A 130 -2.71 5.83 -13.29
C THR A 130 -3.12 4.87 -14.38
N GLU A 131 -3.19 5.33 -15.61
CA GLU A 131 -3.53 4.54 -16.78
C GLU A 131 -2.58 4.91 -17.92
N SER A 132 -1.91 3.93 -18.50
CA SER A 132 -0.87 4.13 -19.53
C SER A 132 0.18 5.16 -19.10
N GLY A 133 0.62 5.09 -17.84
CA GLY A 133 1.63 5.96 -17.25
C GLY A 133 1.15 7.37 -16.90
N ARG A 134 -0.11 7.68 -17.14
CA ARG A 134 -0.68 9.01 -16.88
C ARG A 134 -1.53 9.02 -15.63
N ARG A 135 -1.07 9.69 -14.58
CA ARG A 135 -1.82 9.86 -13.34
C ARG A 135 -2.92 10.91 -13.52
N LYS A 136 -4.15 10.56 -13.10
CA LYS A 136 -5.32 11.44 -13.10
C LYS A 136 -5.96 11.50 -11.73
N THR A 137 -6.37 12.70 -11.31
CA THR A 137 -7.02 12.92 -10.02
C THR A 137 -8.49 12.53 -10.09
N ILE A 138 -8.93 11.70 -9.14
CA ILE A 138 -10.34 11.37 -8.94
C ILE A 138 -10.93 12.29 -7.86
N LYS A 139 -10.24 12.40 -6.72
CA LYS A 139 -10.70 13.21 -5.59
C LYS A 139 -9.54 13.80 -4.80
N TYR A 140 -9.76 14.98 -4.26
CA TYR A 140 -8.85 15.72 -3.40
C TYR A 140 -9.63 16.27 -2.20
N VAL A 141 -9.14 16.07 -0.99
CA VAL A 141 -9.83 16.50 0.25
C VAL A 141 -8.79 17.02 1.24
N ASP A 142 -9.04 18.20 1.80
CA ASP A 142 -8.21 18.74 2.87
C ASP A 142 -8.25 17.84 4.11
N ALA A 143 -7.09 17.54 4.65
CA ALA A 143 -6.91 16.70 5.80
C ALA A 143 -5.62 17.08 6.54
N PRO A 144 -5.62 17.19 7.87
CA PRO A 144 -4.40 17.48 8.62
C PRO A 144 -3.45 16.27 8.54
N VAL A 145 -2.24 16.50 8.02
CA VAL A 145 -1.17 15.52 7.93
C VAL A 145 0.10 16.13 8.51
N ALA A 146 0.45 15.76 9.72
CA ALA A 146 1.64 16.31 10.37
C ALA A 146 2.92 15.66 9.83
N GLN A 147 3.93 16.47 9.52
CA GLN A 147 5.26 16.01 9.16
C GLN A 147 5.93 15.31 10.37
N ASN A 148 6.82 14.35 10.12
CA ASN A 148 7.55 13.58 11.13
C ASN A 148 6.65 12.86 12.15
N THR A 149 5.41 12.57 11.77
CA THR A 149 4.42 11.89 12.59
C THR A 149 3.94 10.63 11.87
N TRP A 150 3.77 9.53 12.61
CA TRP A 150 3.19 8.32 12.07
C TRP A 150 1.69 8.46 11.86
N HIS A 151 1.24 8.18 10.65
CA HIS A 151 -0.17 8.16 10.24
C HIS A 151 -0.51 6.79 9.68
N ALA A 152 -1.75 6.34 9.88
CA ALA A 152 -2.29 5.15 9.22
C ALA A 152 -3.13 5.58 8.01
N LEU A 153 -2.74 5.15 6.82
CA LEU A 153 -3.50 5.34 5.58
C LEU A 153 -4.07 4.00 5.14
N ARG A 154 -5.39 3.92 5.03
CA ARG A 154 -6.12 2.72 4.65
C ARG A 154 -7.03 2.98 3.46
N VAL A 155 -7.08 2.03 2.54
CA VAL A 155 -8.08 1.97 1.47
C VAL A 155 -8.86 0.68 1.61
N GLU A 156 -10.18 0.79 1.53
CA GLU A 156 -11.11 -0.33 1.42
C GLU A 156 -11.76 -0.27 0.04
N PHE A 157 -11.80 -1.39 -0.67
CA PHE A 157 -12.33 -1.44 -2.02
C PHE A 157 -13.15 -2.71 -2.24
N HIS A 158 -14.35 -2.54 -2.81
CA HIS A 158 -15.25 -3.63 -3.12
C HIS A 158 -16.06 -3.29 -4.40
N GLY A 159 -15.90 -4.09 -5.44
CA GLY A 159 -16.43 -3.76 -6.76
C GLY A 159 -15.93 -2.39 -7.22
N THR A 160 -16.84 -1.45 -7.41
CA THR A 160 -16.51 -0.06 -7.78
C THR A 160 -16.37 0.87 -6.58
N ARG A 161 -16.80 0.45 -5.38
CA ARG A 161 -16.78 1.30 -4.19
C ARG A 161 -15.37 1.39 -3.62
N ILE A 162 -14.91 2.61 -3.35
CA ILE A 162 -13.61 2.91 -2.78
C ILE A 162 -13.81 3.84 -1.57
N ARG A 163 -13.17 3.49 -0.44
CA ARG A 163 -13.11 4.32 0.76
C ARG A 163 -11.67 4.55 1.14
N VAL A 164 -11.29 5.80 1.38
CA VAL A 164 -9.94 6.18 1.84
C VAL A 164 -10.06 6.76 3.25
N LEU A 165 -9.29 6.17 4.16
CA LEU A 165 -9.25 6.56 5.56
C LEU A 165 -7.85 7.02 5.94
N LEU A 166 -7.75 8.12 6.66
CA LEU A 166 -6.53 8.57 7.35
C LEU A 166 -6.80 8.55 8.85
N ASN A 167 -5.94 7.84 9.61
CA ASN A 167 -6.09 7.69 11.07
C ASN A 167 -7.51 7.24 11.48
N ARG A 168 -8.06 6.25 10.76
CA ARG A 168 -9.41 5.68 10.93
C ARG A 168 -10.58 6.59 10.56
N LYS A 169 -10.34 7.84 10.20
CA LYS A 169 -11.40 8.76 9.72
C LYS A 169 -11.54 8.63 8.19
N VAL A 170 -12.76 8.44 7.71
CA VAL A 170 -13.08 8.42 6.28
C VAL A 170 -12.99 9.84 5.72
N TYR A 171 -12.17 10.04 4.69
CA TYR A 171 -12.05 11.30 3.96
C TYR A 171 -12.63 11.21 2.55
N ILE A 172 -12.54 10.04 1.92
CA ILE A 172 -13.08 9.84 0.56
C ILE A 172 -13.94 8.57 0.58
N GLU A 173 -15.13 8.66 0.02
CA GLU A 173 -15.99 7.53 -0.30
C GLU A 173 -16.65 7.80 -1.66
N ILE A 174 -16.36 6.96 -2.64
CA ILE A 174 -16.82 7.12 -4.02
C ILE A 174 -17.03 5.77 -4.71
N ALA A 175 -17.58 5.81 -5.93
CA ALA A 175 -17.53 4.72 -6.88
C ALA A 175 -16.65 5.11 -8.07
N ASP A 176 -15.77 4.19 -8.50
CA ASP A 176 -14.88 4.39 -9.65
C ASP A 176 -14.63 3.08 -10.39
N THR A 177 -14.45 3.14 -11.72
CA THR A 177 -14.35 1.97 -12.60
C THR A 177 -13.13 1.97 -13.52
N HIS A 178 -12.19 2.90 -13.35
CA HIS A 178 -11.06 3.04 -14.29
C HIS A 178 -10.15 1.80 -14.31
N ILE A 179 -9.79 1.27 -13.15
CA ILE A 179 -8.96 0.07 -13.09
C ILE A 179 -9.82 -1.09 -12.58
N ALA A 180 -10.17 -2.00 -13.50
CA ALA A 180 -10.93 -3.20 -13.19
C ALA A 180 -10.02 -4.40 -12.91
N GLY A 181 -10.56 -5.42 -12.23
CA GLY A 181 -9.89 -6.68 -11.96
C GLY A 181 -8.96 -6.65 -10.74
N PRO A 182 -8.39 -7.82 -10.42
CA PRO A 182 -7.45 -7.95 -9.32
C PRO A 182 -6.08 -7.38 -9.68
N GLY A 183 -5.28 -7.05 -8.67
CA GLY A 183 -3.91 -6.61 -8.87
C GLY A 183 -3.12 -6.63 -7.57
N ALA A 184 -1.83 -6.34 -7.68
CA ALA A 184 -0.95 -6.26 -6.53
C ALA A 184 -1.25 -5.04 -5.65
N VAL A 185 -0.68 -5.05 -4.45
CA VAL A 185 -0.74 -3.97 -3.47
C VAL A 185 0.67 -3.52 -3.10
N GLY A 186 0.81 -2.29 -2.63
CA GLY A 186 2.12 -1.75 -2.25
C GLY A 186 2.05 -0.34 -1.70
N VAL A 187 3.21 0.29 -1.61
CA VAL A 187 3.39 1.66 -1.13
C VAL A 187 3.85 2.60 -2.25
N TRP A 188 3.69 3.89 -2.04
CA TRP A 188 3.90 4.90 -3.08
C TRP A 188 4.35 6.24 -2.47
N THR A 189 5.16 6.97 -3.22
CA THR A 189 5.53 8.36 -2.89
C THR A 189 5.50 9.24 -4.15
N LYS A 190 5.85 10.51 -3.99
CA LYS A 190 5.93 11.47 -5.09
C LYS A 190 7.17 12.34 -4.97
N ALA A 191 7.76 12.67 -6.12
CA ALA A 191 8.87 13.61 -6.27
C ALA A 191 10.05 13.28 -5.34
N ASP A 192 10.46 14.21 -4.52
CA ASP A 192 11.58 14.11 -3.58
C ASP A 192 11.15 13.71 -2.17
N SER A 193 9.95 13.15 -2.01
CA SER A 193 9.44 12.70 -0.70
C SER A 193 10.36 11.67 -0.07
N VAL A 194 10.90 11.96 1.10
CA VAL A 194 11.52 10.95 1.97
C VAL A 194 10.48 10.48 2.97
N THR A 195 10.07 9.22 2.85
CA THR A 195 8.97 8.65 3.63
C THR A 195 9.32 7.27 4.15
N ALA A 196 9.08 7.04 5.44
CA ALA A 196 9.16 5.73 6.06
C ALA A 196 7.79 5.08 6.11
N PHE A 197 7.75 3.76 5.92
CA PHE A 197 6.58 2.91 5.96
C PHE A 197 6.78 1.74 6.89
N ASP A 198 5.73 1.39 7.64
CA ASP A 198 5.73 0.27 8.59
C ASP A 198 4.33 -0.34 8.71
N ASP A 199 4.23 -1.53 9.31
CA ASP A 199 2.96 -2.23 9.53
C ASP A 199 2.07 -2.26 8.26
N PHE A 200 2.67 -2.62 7.12
CA PHE A 200 1.92 -2.77 5.88
C PHE A 200 0.99 -3.98 5.98
N SER A 201 -0.29 -3.77 5.79
CA SER A 201 -1.28 -4.85 5.86
C SER A 201 -2.26 -4.82 4.70
N TYR A 202 -2.72 -6.00 4.30
CA TYR A 202 -3.67 -6.17 3.21
C TYR A 202 -4.45 -7.47 3.37
N GLY A 203 -5.57 -7.55 2.74
CA GLY A 203 -6.39 -8.75 2.75
C GLY A 203 -7.85 -8.48 2.38
N PRO A 204 -8.71 -9.50 2.42
CA PRO A 204 -10.14 -9.32 2.22
C PRO A 204 -10.73 -8.50 3.37
N THR A 205 -11.74 -7.72 3.08
CA THR A 205 -12.60 -7.13 4.12
C THR A 205 -13.53 -8.23 4.68
N ALA A 206 -13.71 -8.28 6.00
CA ALA A 206 -14.70 -9.17 6.59
C ALA A 206 -16.08 -8.90 5.96
N SER A 207 -16.72 -9.93 5.47
CA SER A 207 -18.10 -9.86 5.01
C SER A 207 -18.97 -9.41 6.19
N ARG A 208 -19.69 -8.30 6.03
CA ARG A 208 -20.71 -7.86 6.99
C ARG A 208 -22.02 -8.60 6.74
#